data_adaa9c373b076535dd82bd8144ba82dc
#
_entry.id   adaa9c373b076535dd82bd8144ba82dc
#
_cell.length_a   1.000
_cell.length_b   1.000
_cell.length_c   1.000
_cell.angle_alpha   90.00
_cell.angle_beta   90.00
_cell.angle_gamma   90.00
#
_symmetry.space_group_name_H-M   'P 1'
#
loop_
_entity.id
_entity.type
_entity.pdbx_description
1 polymer ?
#
loop_
_entity_poly.entity_id
_entity_poly.type
_entity_poly.pdbx_seq_one_letter_code
_entity_poly.pdbx_strand_id
1 'polypeptide(L)'
;LSSWLNSQAQDNMNKVYQMMNRICHDGGCVVINEMKRDTHEWTTPLNALNELLEHEQYISRQVNTFLILCWNVSMSFHSFISGLYADRIYVSTAFMELLRILAKENERKLPYF
;
A
#
# COMPACT_ATOMS: atom_id res chain seq x y z
N LEU A 1 5.39 -0.65 -16.16
CA LEU A 1 5.35 -1.21 -14.81
C LEU A 1 6.31 -0.52 -13.86
N SER A 2 7.57 -0.36 -14.25
CA SER A 2 8.58 0.30 -13.44
C SER A 2 8.19 1.74 -13.07
N SER A 3 7.71 2.50 -14.04
CA SER A 3 7.24 3.87 -13.84
C SER A 3 6.04 3.92 -12.88
N TRP A 4 5.12 2.99 -13.02
CA TRP A 4 3.96 2.91 -12.15
C TRP A 4 4.35 2.57 -10.70
N LEU A 5 5.26 1.60 -10.52
CA LEU A 5 5.76 1.24 -9.19
C LEU A 5 6.49 2.40 -8.51
N ASN A 6 7.30 3.15 -9.28
CA ASN A 6 7.99 4.32 -8.76
C ASN A 6 7.00 5.39 -8.32
N SER A 7 5.95 5.62 -9.10
CA SER A 7 4.88 6.55 -8.76
C SER A 7 4.16 6.14 -7.47
N GLN A 8 3.89 4.84 -7.29
CA GLN A 8 3.28 4.31 -6.07
C GLN A 8 4.18 4.50 -4.85
N ALA A 9 5.48 4.28 -5.01
CA ALA A 9 6.44 4.48 -3.93
C ALA A 9 6.48 5.95 -3.48
N GLN A 10 6.48 6.90 -4.41
CA GLN A 10 6.43 8.33 -4.09
C GLN A 10 5.13 8.70 -3.39
N ASP A 11 4.01 8.19 -3.85
CA ASP A 11 2.70 8.41 -3.24
C ASP A 11 2.66 7.89 -1.80
N ASN A 12 3.21 6.71 -1.57
CA ASN A 12 3.30 6.13 -0.23
C ASN A 12 4.15 6.98 0.70
N MET A 13 5.28 7.49 0.23
CA MET A 13 6.11 8.39 1.03
C MET A 13 5.38 9.68 1.39
N ASN A 14 4.64 10.25 0.44
CA ASN A 14 3.83 11.44 0.71
C ASN A 14 2.78 11.18 1.81
N LYS A 15 2.14 10.02 1.79
CA LYS A 15 1.18 9.62 2.82
C LYS A 15 1.84 9.45 4.19
N VAL A 16 3.03 8.87 4.23
CA VAL A 16 3.82 8.75 5.46
C VAL A 16 4.10 10.14 6.04
N TYR A 17 4.54 11.08 5.22
CA TYR A 17 4.78 12.45 5.67
C TYR A 17 3.51 13.12 6.18
N GLN A 18 2.37 12.92 5.51
CA GLN A 18 1.09 13.45 5.98
C GLN A 18 0.71 12.89 7.35
N MET A 19 0.91 11.58 7.56
CA MET A 19 0.65 10.95 8.85
C MET A 19 1.56 11.49 9.95
N MET A 20 2.85 11.62 9.67
CA MET A 20 3.83 12.17 10.61
C MET A 20 3.47 13.59 10.99
N ASN A 21 3.14 14.43 10.01
CA ASN A 21 2.72 15.80 10.24
C ASN A 21 1.46 15.88 11.09
N ARG A 22 0.50 14.99 10.84
CA ARG A 22 -0.74 14.94 11.61
C ARG A 22 -0.48 14.56 13.06
N ILE A 23 0.37 13.58 13.31
CA ILE A 23 0.75 13.16 14.67
C ILE A 23 1.40 14.34 15.43
N CYS A 24 2.34 15.02 14.79
CA CYS A 24 3.03 16.16 15.39
C CYS A 24 2.08 17.34 15.64
N HIS A 25 1.18 17.62 14.69
CA HIS A 25 0.18 18.67 14.82
C HIS A 25 -0.75 18.42 16.01
N ASP A 26 -1.12 17.18 16.26
CA ASP A 26 -2.00 16.80 17.36
C ASP A 26 -1.25 16.63 18.70
N GLY A 27 0.01 17.02 18.77
CA GLY A 27 0.82 17.01 19.99
C GLY A 27 1.51 15.67 20.27
N GLY A 28 1.46 14.74 19.34
CA GLY A 28 2.15 13.46 19.46
C GLY A 28 3.61 13.52 19.06
N CYS A 29 4.30 12.41 19.22
CA CYS A 29 5.70 12.23 18.85
C CYS A 29 5.82 11.05 17.90
N VAL A 30 6.53 11.24 16.79
CA VAL A 30 6.79 10.17 15.83
C VAL A 30 8.05 9.44 16.25
N VAL A 31 7.93 8.11 16.44
CA VAL A 31 9.07 7.25 16.74
C VAL A 31 9.16 6.21 15.62
N ILE A 32 10.30 6.18 14.94
CA ILE A 32 10.56 5.20 13.88
C ILE A 32 11.51 4.15 14.46
N ASN A 33 11.00 2.93 14.57
CA ASN A 33 11.80 1.80 15.02
C ASN A 33 12.70 1.30 13.89
N GLU A 34 13.70 0.50 14.25
CA GLU A 34 14.58 -0.12 13.28
C GLU A 34 13.78 -0.94 12.25
N MET A 35 14.07 -0.71 10.97
CA MET A 35 13.50 -1.47 9.88
C MET A 35 14.59 -2.31 9.24
N LYS A 36 14.33 -3.63 9.15
CA LYS A 36 15.26 -4.52 8.46
C LYS A 36 15.09 -4.38 6.95
N ARG A 37 16.23 -4.43 6.25
CA ARG A 37 16.22 -4.45 4.80
C ARG A 37 15.57 -5.76 4.33
N ASP A 38 14.63 -5.66 3.41
CA ASP A 38 14.08 -6.82 2.73
C ASP A 38 15.10 -7.31 1.71
N THR A 39 15.53 -8.57 1.86
CA THR A 39 16.48 -9.21 0.96
C THR A 39 15.78 -10.18 0.01
N HIS A 40 14.47 -10.11 -0.07
CA HIS A 40 13.68 -11.00 -0.89
C HIS A 40 13.93 -10.76 -2.39
N GLU A 41 14.18 -11.83 -3.14
CA GLU A 41 14.34 -11.77 -4.58
C GLU A 41 13.12 -12.38 -5.26
N TRP A 42 12.62 -11.69 -6.28
CA TRP A 42 11.50 -12.18 -7.07
C TRP A 42 11.99 -12.76 -8.39
N THR A 43 11.49 -13.93 -8.73
CA THR A 43 11.89 -14.64 -9.95
C THR A 43 11.15 -14.12 -11.18
N THR A 44 9.95 -13.58 -11.00
CA THR A 44 9.14 -13.06 -12.11
C THR A 44 8.41 -11.78 -11.68
N PRO A 45 8.03 -10.91 -12.64
CA PRO A 45 7.18 -9.75 -12.32
C PRO A 45 5.85 -10.15 -11.69
N LEU A 46 5.30 -11.29 -12.08
CA LEU A 46 4.04 -11.79 -11.52
C LEU A 46 4.18 -12.11 -10.03
N ASN A 47 5.28 -12.78 -9.65
CA ASN A 47 5.56 -13.06 -8.23
C ASN A 47 5.72 -11.79 -7.42
N ALA A 48 6.45 -10.80 -7.96
CA ALA A 48 6.63 -9.52 -7.30
C ALA A 48 5.29 -8.81 -7.05
N LEU A 49 4.43 -8.77 -8.06
CA LEU A 49 3.13 -8.13 -7.95
C LEU A 49 2.19 -8.86 -7.00
N ASN A 50 2.23 -10.20 -6.95
CA ASN A 50 1.46 -10.98 -5.99
C ASN A 50 1.84 -10.61 -4.56
N GLU A 51 3.11 -10.55 -4.24
CA GLU A 51 3.59 -10.19 -2.90
C GLU A 51 3.25 -8.73 -2.56
N LEU A 52 3.39 -7.84 -3.52
CA LEU A 52 3.02 -6.44 -3.33
C LEU A 52 1.51 -6.28 -3.07
N LEU A 53 0.69 -7.05 -3.77
CA LEU A 53 -0.76 -7.05 -3.53
C LEU A 53 -1.09 -7.56 -2.12
N GLU A 54 -0.46 -8.65 -1.69
CA GLU A 54 -0.65 -9.17 -0.33
C GLU A 54 -0.27 -8.12 0.71
N HIS A 55 0.83 -7.41 0.48
CA HIS A 55 1.28 -6.34 1.35
C HIS A 55 0.27 -5.18 1.38
N GLU A 56 -0.22 -4.75 0.22
CA GLU A 56 -1.22 -3.68 0.12
C GLU A 56 -2.51 -4.07 0.84
N GLN A 57 -2.94 -5.30 0.72
CA GLN A 57 -4.12 -5.80 1.42
C GLN A 57 -3.90 -5.84 2.94
N TYR A 58 -2.71 -6.23 3.38
CA TYR A 58 -2.34 -6.18 4.79
C TYR A 58 -2.41 -4.75 5.33
N ILE A 59 -1.81 -3.79 4.62
CA ILE A 59 -1.84 -2.38 5.02
C ILE A 59 -3.28 -1.85 5.05
N SER A 60 -4.10 -2.22 4.08
CA SER A 60 -5.52 -1.82 4.04
C SER A 60 -6.27 -2.33 5.27
N ARG A 61 -6.01 -3.57 5.70
CA ARG A 61 -6.61 -4.11 6.92
C ARG A 61 -6.14 -3.36 8.16
N GLN A 62 -4.86 -3.01 8.23
CA GLN A 62 -4.32 -2.24 9.36
C GLN A 62 -4.93 -0.84 9.43
N VAL A 63 -5.08 -0.17 8.30
CA VAL A 63 -5.72 1.15 8.22
C VAL A 63 -7.18 1.06 8.65
N ASN A 64 -7.90 0.02 8.22
CA ASN A 64 -9.29 -0.20 8.61
C ASN A 64 -9.42 -0.43 10.13
N THR A 65 -8.53 -1.22 10.72
CA THR A 65 -8.50 -1.44 12.16
C THR A 65 -8.29 -0.12 12.90
N PHE A 66 -7.37 0.70 12.40
CA PHE A 66 -7.10 2.02 12.95
C PHE A 66 -8.30 2.94 12.85
N LEU A 67 -9.00 2.90 11.72
CA LEU A 67 -10.22 3.67 11.48
C LEU A 67 -11.30 3.35 12.53
N ILE A 68 -11.49 2.07 12.83
CA ILE A 68 -12.45 1.62 13.84
C ILE A 68 -12.05 2.15 15.22
N LEU A 69 -10.76 2.08 15.57
CA LEU A 69 -10.26 2.61 16.85
C LEU A 69 -10.45 4.11 16.98
N CYS A 70 -10.35 4.85 15.88
CA CYS A 70 -10.47 6.31 15.87
C CYS A 70 -11.91 6.79 15.89
N TRP A 71 -12.90 5.90 15.71
CA TRP A 71 -14.30 6.26 15.55
C TRP A 71 -14.82 7.21 16.64
N ASN A 72 -14.42 6.98 17.90
CA ASN A 72 -14.91 7.72 19.05
C ASN A 72 -13.91 8.78 19.58
N VAL A 73 -12.78 8.99 18.89
CA VAL A 73 -11.71 9.84 19.41
C VAL A 73 -11.77 11.24 18.82
N SER A 74 -11.86 11.36 17.50
CA SER A 74 -11.85 12.65 16.80
C SER A 74 -12.45 12.52 15.41
N MET A 75 -13.46 13.34 15.11
CA MET A 75 -14.07 13.39 13.78
C MET A 75 -13.06 13.77 12.70
N SER A 76 -12.20 14.74 13.00
CA SER A 76 -11.16 15.20 12.08
C SER A 76 -10.15 14.09 11.76
N PHE A 77 -9.69 13.38 12.77
CA PHE A 77 -8.75 12.29 12.61
C PHE A 77 -9.40 11.11 11.90
N HIS A 78 -10.64 10.79 12.23
CA HIS A 78 -11.41 9.76 11.55
C HIS A 78 -11.54 10.03 10.05
N SER A 79 -11.86 11.28 9.67
CA SER A 79 -11.96 11.68 8.26
C SER A 79 -10.63 11.52 7.52
N PHE A 80 -9.53 11.87 8.17
CA PHE A 80 -8.19 11.70 7.62
C PHE A 80 -7.88 10.23 7.34
N ILE A 81 -8.13 9.35 8.32
CA ILE A 81 -7.89 7.91 8.18
C ILE A 81 -8.84 7.28 7.16
N SER A 82 -10.10 7.74 7.08
CA SER A 82 -11.05 7.29 6.05
C SER A 82 -10.51 7.55 4.63
N GLY A 83 -9.91 8.71 4.41
CA GLY A 83 -9.28 9.05 3.14
C GLY A 83 -8.13 8.11 2.81
N LEU A 84 -7.28 7.80 3.78
CA LEU A 84 -6.18 6.84 3.61
C LEU A 84 -6.70 5.44 3.27
N TYR A 85 -7.77 4.99 3.92
CA TYR A 85 -8.37 3.69 3.65
C TYR A 85 -8.90 3.61 2.21
N ALA A 86 -9.63 4.64 1.76
CA ALA A 86 -10.14 4.70 0.39
C ALA A 86 -9.00 4.63 -0.64
N ASP A 87 -7.91 5.35 -0.40
CA ASP A 87 -6.73 5.32 -1.26
C ASP A 87 -6.10 3.92 -1.32
N ARG A 88 -6.02 3.22 -0.19
CA ARG A 88 -5.47 1.86 -0.15
C ARG A 88 -6.33 0.88 -0.93
N ILE A 89 -7.64 0.98 -0.84
CA ILE A 89 -8.56 0.14 -1.60
C ILE A 89 -8.39 0.39 -3.11
N TYR A 90 -8.28 1.65 -3.51
CA TYR A 90 -8.03 1.99 -4.91
C TYR A 90 -6.73 1.37 -5.44
N VAL A 91 -5.65 1.48 -4.68
CA VAL A 91 -4.35 0.92 -5.04
C VAL A 91 -4.42 -0.60 -5.14
N SER A 92 -5.06 -1.27 -4.18
CA SER A 92 -5.24 -2.73 -4.23
C SER A 92 -5.99 -3.18 -5.48
N THR A 93 -7.02 -2.44 -5.89
CA THR A 93 -7.77 -2.72 -7.11
C THR A 93 -6.87 -2.58 -8.34
N ALA A 94 -6.02 -1.56 -8.39
CA ALA A 94 -5.06 -1.37 -9.49
C ALA A 94 -4.05 -2.53 -9.55
N PHE A 95 -3.56 -3.01 -8.42
CA PHE A 95 -2.66 -4.17 -8.36
C PHE A 95 -3.34 -5.43 -8.90
N MET A 96 -4.60 -5.68 -8.52
CA MET A 96 -5.35 -6.82 -9.02
C MET A 96 -5.53 -6.77 -10.53
N GLU A 97 -5.79 -5.60 -11.09
CA GLU A 97 -5.93 -5.43 -12.55
C GLU A 97 -4.61 -5.71 -13.26
N LEU A 98 -3.48 -5.22 -12.74
CA LEU A 98 -2.16 -5.50 -13.28
C LEU A 98 -1.83 -6.98 -13.23
N LEU A 99 -2.15 -7.67 -12.14
CA LEU A 99 -1.96 -9.11 -12.04
C LEU A 99 -2.76 -9.86 -13.08
N ARG A 100 -4.00 -9.45 -13.31
CA ARG A 100 -4.87 -10.06 -14.33
C ARG A 100 -4.25 -9.92 -15.72
N ILE A 101 -3.73 -8.74 -16.04
CA ILE A 101 -3.10 -8.48 -17.34
C ILE A 101 -1.84 -9.32 -17.50
N LEU A 102 -0.98 -9.37 -16.50
CA LEU A 102 0.27 -10.15 -16.54
C LEU A 102 0.02 -11.65 -16.61
N ALA A 103 -1.01 -12.14 -15.92
CA ALA A 103 -1.37 -13.56 -16.01
C ALA A 103 -1.79 -13.93 -17.43
N LYS A 104 -2.55 -13.09 -18.10
CA LYS A 104 -2.93 -13.30 -19.52
C LYS A 104 -1.71 -13.27 -20.44
N GLU A 105 -0.78 -12.37 -20.22
CA GLU A 105 0.46 -12.30 -20.99
C GLU A 105 1.28 -13.59 -20.82
N ASN A 106 1.40 -14.11 -19.62
CA ASN A 106 2.09 -15.37 -19.36
C ASN A 106 1.41 -16.55 -20.07
N GLU A 107 0.08 -16.63 -20.05
CA GLU A 107 -0.67 -17.67 -20.77
C GLU A 107 -0.42 -17.62 -22.26
N ARG A 108 -0.33 -16.43 -22.86
CA ARG A 108 -0.04 -16.25 -24.27
C ARG A 108 1.37 -16.70 -24.66
N LYS A 109 2.32 -16.55 -23.74
CA LYS A 109 3.72 -16.91 -23.99
C LYS A 109 3.99 -18.40 -23.80
N LEU A 110 3.24 -19.07 -22.93
CA LEU A 110 3.42 -20.48 -22.62
C LEU A 110 3.42 -21.41 -23.84
N PRO A 111 2.52 -21.24 -24.84
CA PRO A 111 2.53 -22.10 -26.02
C PRO A 111 3.76 -21.97 -26.89
N TYR A 112 4.57 -20.94 -26.70
CA TYR A 112 5.76 -20.68 -27.52
C TYR A 112 7.06 -21.18 -26.87
N PHE A 113 6.95 -21.75 -25.72
CA PHE A 113 8.05 -22.40 -25.03
C PHE A 113 7.96 -23.92 -25.24
#